data_187fafd3b32e29a6ebd0a9419228a5ab
#
_entry.id   187fafd3b32e29a6ebd0a9419228a5ab
#
_cell.length_a   1.000
_cell.length_b   1.000
_cell.length_c   1.000
_cell.angle_alpha   90.00
_cell.angle_beta   90.00
_cell.angle_gamma   90.00
#
_symmetry.space_group_name_H-M   'P 1'
#
loop_
_entity.id
_entity.type
_entity.pdbx_description
1 polymer ?
#
loop_
_entity_poly.entity_id
_entity_poly.type
_entity_poly.pdbx_seq_one_letter_code
_entity_poly.pdbx_strand_id
1 'polypeptide(L)'
;EIGSGLVGSEMCIRDRIMTFAEAGRPLSAICAAPLVYGKRGLLKGKKVTCYPGFEKYLEGAEYTAALVEKDGNFITGKGPGAAMAFSFAIAEKYVGAEKVTELKQGMMIAE
;
A
#
# COMPACT_ATOMS: atom_id res chain seq x y z
N GLU A 1 16.06 11.64 20.27
CA GLU A 1 15.28 12.71 19.81
C GLU A 1 14.79 12.50 18.36
N ILE A 2 13.77 13.25 17.99
CA ILE A 2 13.01 12.87 16.79
C ILE A 2 13.82 12.98 15.51
N GLY A 3 14.59 14.03 15.36
CA GLY A 3 15.32 14.26 14.12
C GLY A 3 16.35 13.18 13.82
N SER A 4 17.24 12.89 14.73
CA SER A 4 18.23 11.86 14.48
C SER A 4 17.63 10.47 14.52
N GLY A 5 16.59 10.26 15.35
CA GLY A 5 15.87 9.00 15.33
C GLY A 5 15.19 8.75 13.99
N LEU A 6 14.61 9.80 13.39
CA LEU A 6 13.96 9.68 12.10
C LEU A 6 14.96 9.35 11.00
N VAL A 7 16.13 9.98 11.00
CA VAL A 7 17.13 9.71 9.97
C VAL A 7 17.58 8.25 10.05
N GLY A 8 17.90 7.76 11.24
CA GLY A 8 18.30 6.38 11.42
C GLY A 8 17.17 5.41 11.08
N SER A 9 15.96 5.73 11.53
CA SER A 9 14.78 4.91 11.24
C SER A 9 14.47 4.89 9.76
N GLU A 10 14.65 6.01 9.10
CA GLU A 10 14.41 6.12 7.66
C GLU A 10 15.31 5.17 6.88
N MET A 11 16.59 5.13 7.22
CA MET A 11 17.52 4.22 6.56
C MET A 11 17.17 2.77 6.82
N CYS A 12 16.80 2.43 8.05
CA CYS A 12 16.37 1.07 8.37
C CYS A 12 15.10 0.69 7.64
N ILE A 13 14.17 1.64 7.53
CA ILE A 13 12.92 1.41 6.80
C ILE A 13 13.21 1.15 5.32
N ARG A 14 14.11 1.92 4.72
CA ARG A 14 14.51 1.73 3.34
C ARG A 14 15.08 0.34 3.11
N ASP A 15 15.99 -0.08 3.98
CA ASP A 15 16.61 -1.38 3.86
C ASP A 15 15.59 -2.50 3.97
N ARG A 16 14.64 -2.37 4.88
CA ARG A 16 13.60 -3.36 5.06
C ARG A 16 12.66 -3.42 3.85
N ILE A 17 12.29 -2.27 3.31
CA ILE A 17 11.44 -2.21 2.12
C ILE A 17 12.10 -2.92 0.97
N MET A 18 13.38 -2.64 0.72
CA MET A 18 14.09 -3.27 -0.37
C MET A 18 14.23 -4.77 -0.16
N THR A 19 14.53 -5.19 1.07
CA THR A 19 14.65 -6.60 1.40
C THR A 19 13.33 -7.34 1.15
N PHE A 20 12.22 -6.75 1.59
CA PHE A 20 10.90 -7.35 1.40
C PHE A 20 10.53 -7.42 -0.08
N ALA A 21 10.84 -6.35 -0.82
CA ALA A 21 10.53 -6.31 -2.24
C ALA A 21 11.31 -7.37 -3.01
N GLU A 22 12.59 -7.51 -2.69
CA GLU A 22 13.45 -8.50 -3.36
C GLU A 22 13.02 -9.92 -3.03
N ALA A 23 12.49 -10.13 -1.83
CA ALA A 23 11.99 -11.43 -1.41
C ALA A 23 10.57 -11.71 -1.90
N GLY A 24 9.92 -10.76 -2.57
CA GLY A 24 8.55 -10.92 -3.04
C GLY A 24 7.51 -10.90 -1.93
N ARG A 25 7.84 -10.33 -0.78
CA ARG A 25 6.92 -10.27 0.35
C ARG A 25 5.92 -9.14 0.18
N PRO A 26 4.74 -9.26 0.82
CA PRO A 26 3.70 -8.24 0.68
C PRO A 26 4.14 -6.87 1.20
N LEU A 27 3.84 -5.85 0.42
CA LEU A 27 4.08 -4.45 0.79
C LEU A 27 2.80 -3.67 0.51
N SER A 28 2.45 -2.77 1.43
CA SER A 28 1.24 -1.99 1.26
C SER A 28 1.47 -0.54 1.70
N ALA A 29 0.65 0.36 1.17
CA ALA A 29 0.75 1.77 1.50
C ALA A 29 -0.54 2.47 1.10
N ILE A 30 -0.91 3.50 1.86
CA ILE A 30 -2.14 4.24 1.60
C ILE A 30 -1.86 5.74 1.64
N CYS A 31 -2.70 6.51 0.95
CA CYS A 31 -2.65 7.97 0.92
C CYS A 31 -1.38 8.43 0.21
N ALA A 32 -0.49 9.16 0.89
CA ALA A 32 0.77 9.62 0.29
C ALA A 32 1.89 8.61 0.44
N ALA A 33 1.72 7.60 1.29
CA ALA A 33 2.79 6.64 1.56
C ALA A 33 3.29 5.85 0.35
N PRO A 34 2.48 5.59 -0.69
CA PRO A 34 2.99 4.89 -1.87
C PRO A 34 4.19 5.56 -2.53
N LEU A 35 4.38 6.87 -2.32
CA LEU A 35 5.54 7.56 -2.88
C LEU A 35 6.86 6.98 -2.35
N VAL A 36 6.85 6.40 -1.16
CA VAL A 36 8.05 5.79 -0.59
C VAL A 36 8.53 4.64 -1.49
N TYR A 37 7.58 3.84 -1.98
CA TYR A 37 7.91 2.76 -2.91
C TYR A 37 8.21 3.30 -4.31
N GLY A 38 7.44 4.31 -4.74
CA GLY A 38 7.60 4.90 -6.05
C GLY A 38 8.96 5.52 -6.25
N LYS A 39 9.45 6.23 -5.25
CA LYS A 39 10.76 6.87 -5.33
C LYS A 39 11.90 5.88 -5.46
N ARG A 40 11.67 4.63 -5.09
CA ARG A 40 12.68 3.58 -5.20
C ARG A 40 12.51 2.73 -6.44
N GLY A 41 11.58 3.11 -7.31
CA GLY A 41 11.36 2.38 -8.55
C GLY A 41 10.68 1.03 -8.38
N LEU A 42 10.14 0.76 -7.20
CA LEU A 42 9.53 -0.54 -6.93
C LEU A 42 8.17 -0.72 -7.59
N LEU A 43 7.54 0.37 -7.99
CA LEU A 43 6.19 0.33 -8.56
C LEU A 43 6.18 0.43 -10.08
N LYS A 44 7.34 0.39 -10.72
CA LYS A 44 7.41 0.47 -12.18
C LYS A 44 6.64 -0.67 -12.82
N GLY A 45 5.76 -0.31 -13.75
CA GLY A 45 4.94 -1.29 -14.46
C GLY A 45 3.78 -1.84 -13.66
N LYS A 46 3.54 -1.35 -12.46
CA LYS A 46 2.46 -1.84 -11.61
C LYS A 46 1.29 -0.86 -11.59
N LYS A 47 0.09 -1.40 -11.41
CA LYS A 47 -1.10 -0.57 -11.21
C LYS A 47 -1.15 -0.18 -9.76
N VAL A 48 -1.24 1.12 -9.50
CA VAL A 48 -1.19 1.65 -8.14
C VAL A 48 -2.14 2.81 -7.98
N THR A 49 -2.46 3.12 -6.73
CA THR A 49 -3.22 4.31 -6.39
C THR A 49 -2.56 5.01 -5.21
N CYS A 50 -2.87 6.28 -5.05
CA CYS A 50 -2.34 7.07 -3.93
C CYS A 50 -3.22 8.31 -3.76
N TYR A 51 -2.91 9.14 -2.79
CA TYR A 51 -3.63 10.39 -2.59
C TYR A 51 -3.40 11.30 -3.80
N PRO A 52 -4.45 11.93 -4.34
CA PRO A 52 -4.31 12.80 -5.52
C PRO A 52 -3.24 13.88 -5.30
N GLY A 53 -2.41 14.07 -6.30
CA GLY A 53 -1.30 15.02 -6.24
C GLY A 53 0.04 14.37 -5.98
N PHE A 54 0.05 13.11 -5.53
CA PHE A 54 1.31 12.40 -5.26
C PHE A 54 1.68 11.41 -6.35
N GLU A 55 0.82 11.25 -7.37
CA GLU A 55 1.08 10.31 -8.45
C GLU A 55 2.35 10.63 -9.23
N LYS A 56 2.79 11.88 -9.20
CA LYS A 56 4.01 12.27 -9.89
C LYS A 56 5.27 11.61 -9.32
N TYR A 57 5.17 11.12 -8.10
CA TYR A 57 6.29 10.44 -7.45
C TYR A 57 6.32 8.93 -7.73
N LEU A 58 5.32 8.43 -8.46
CA LEU A 58 5.19 7.01 -8.77
C LEU A 58 5.70 6.72 -10.17
N GLU A 59 6.96 7.04 -10.40
CA GLU A 59 7.56 6.94 -11.74
C GLU A 59 7.42 5.56 -12.33
N GLY A 60 6.92 5.50 -13.56
CA GLY A 60 6.78 4.24 -14.28
C GLY A 60 5.60 3.40 -13.86
N ALA A 61 4.85 3.81 -12.84
CA ALA A 61 3.67 3.09 -12.39
C ALA A 61 2.44 3.56 -13.16
N GLU A 62 1.43 2.71 -13.22
CA GLU A 62 0.15 3.07 -13.82
C GLU A 62 -0.79 3.53 -12.71
N TYR A 63 -0.98 4.83 -12.58
CA TYR A 63 -1.87 5.41 -11.57
C TYR A 63 -3.32 5.27 -12.03
N THR A 64 -4.14 4.55 -11.26
CA THR A 64 -5.52 4.26 -11.64
C THR A 64 -6.56 5.12 -10.96
N ALA A 65 -6.18 5.82 -9.90
CA ALA A 65 -7.10 6.62 -9.08
C ALA A 65 -8.23 5.79 -8.43
N ALA A 66 -8.07 4.49 -8.38
CA ALA A 66 -9.04 3.62 -7.71
C ALA A 66 -8.91 3.76 -6.19
N LEU A 67 -9.93 3.32 -5.45
CA LEU A 67 -9.84 3.34 -3.99
C LEU A 67 -8.72 2.45 -3.49
N VAL A 68 -8.59 1.26 -4.08
CA VAL A 68 -7.55 0.30 -3.73
C VAL A 68 -7.07 -0.38 -5.00
N GLU A 69 -5.76 -0.61 -5.09
CA GLU A 69 -5.18 -1.39 -6.17
C GLU A 69 -4.33 -2.50 -5.59
N LYS A 70 -4.43 -3.67 -6.19
CA LYS A 70 -3.59 -4.81 -5.86
C LYS A 70 -2.85 -5.24 -7.11
N ASP A 71 -1.54 -5.27 -7.05
CA ASP A 71 -0.74 -5.72 -8.18
C ASP A 71 0.48 -6.45 -7.62
N GLY A 72 0.55 -7.75 -7.90
CA GLY A 72 1.62 -8.58 -7.37
C GLY A 72 1.59 -8.58 -5.85
N ASN A 73 2.70 -8.22 -5.25
CA ASN A 73 2.82 -8.17 -3.79
C ASN A 73 2.53 -6.78 -3.21
N PHE A 74 2.07 -5.84 -4.04
CA PHE A 74 1.76 -4.48 -3.59
C PHE A 74 0.27 -4.24 -3.49
N ILE A 75 -0.16 -3.63 -2.38
CA ILE A 75 -1.53 -3.18 -2.18
C ILE A 75 -1.45 -1.71 -1.82
N THR A 76 -2.10 -0.86 -2.62
CA THR A 76 -2.07 0.58 -2.38
C THR A 76 -3.50 1.10 -2.18
N GLY A 77 -3.63 2.15 -1.38
CA GLY A 77 -4.92 2.77 -1.10
C GLY A 77 -4.87 4.26 -1.35
N LYS A 78 -6.02 4.82 -1.72
CA LYS A 78 -6.08 6.21 -2.17
C LYS A 78 -6.03 7.23 -1.05
N GLY A 79 -6.75 7.01 0.03
CA GLY A 79 -6.81 7.99 1.09
C GLY A 79 -7.70 7.55 2.24
N PRO A 80 -8.01 8.45 3.17
CA PRO A 80 -8.78 8.08 4.36
C PRO A 80 -10.12 7.41 4.05
N GLY A 81 -10.79 7.83 2.99
CA GLY A 81 -12.06 7.23 2.61
C GLY A 81 -11.94 5.81 2.12
N ALA A 82 -10.73 5.37 1.80
CA ALA A 82 -10.46 4.02 1.33
C ALA A 82 -9.96 3.10 2.45
N ALA A 83 -9.87 3.60 3.69
CA ALA A 83 -9.22 2.84 4.77
C ALA A 83 -9.85 1.47 5.00
N MET A 84 -11.17 1.39 5.01
CA MET A 84 -11.84 0.11 5.22
C MET A 84 -11.56 -0.85 4.07
N ALA A 85 -11.74 -0.39 2.82
CA ALA A 85 -11.49 -1.23 1.65
C ALA A 85 -10.03 -1.67 1.59
N PHE A 86 -9.12 -0.77 1.92
CA PHE A 86 -7.69 -1.07 1.95
C PHE A 86 -7.37 -2.14 3.00
N SER A 87 -7.93 -1.98 4.20
CA SER A 87 -7.72 -2.95 5.28
C SER A 87 -8.26 -4.32 4.91
N PHE A 88 -9.43 -4.38 4.29
CA PHE A 88 -10.00 -5.66 3.88
C PHE A 88 -9.20 -6.29 2.74
N ALA A 89 -8.63 -5.47 1.85
CA ALA A 89 -7.78 -6.01 0.79
C ALA A 89 -6.53 -6.68 1.39
N ILE A 90 -5.94 -6.07 2.40
CA ILE A 90 -4.80 -6.65 3.09
C ILE A 90 -5.21 -7.94 3.81
N ALA A 91 -6.33 -7.89 4.53
CA ALA A 91 -6.82 -9.06 5.26
C ALA A 91 -7.10 -10.23 4.32
N GLU A 92 -7.68 -9.94 3.15
CA GLU A 92 -7.99 -10.98 2.17
C GLU A 92 -6.75 -11.75 1.75
N LYS A 93 -5.62 -11.06 1.65
CA LYS A 93 -4.37 -11.69 1.26
C LYS A 93 -3.93 -12.75 2.26
N TYR A 94 -4.28 -12.57 3.54
CA TYR A 94 -3.82 -13.47 4.60
C TYR A 94 -4.86 -14.49 5.04
N VAL A 95 -6.14 -14.15 4.98
CA VAL A 95 -7.19 -15.04 5.50
C VAL A 95 -8.21 -15.46 4.44
N GLY A 96 -8.12 -14.94 3.23
CA GLY A 96 -8.99 -15.32 2.13
C GLY A 96 -10.27 -14.49 2.04
N ALA A 97 -10.87 -14.52 0.86
CA ALA A 97 -12.06 -13.70 0.56
C ALA A 97 -13.27 -14.10 1.40
N GLU A 98 -13.44 -15.39 1.66
CA GLU A 98 -14.58 -15.90 2.42
C GLU A 98 -14.57 -15.34 3.83
N LYS A 99 -13.42 -15.36 4.49
CA LYS A 99 -13.28 -14.84 5.84
C LYS A 99 -13.54 -13.36 5.89
N VAL A 100 -13.06 -12.64 4.88
CA VAL A 100 -13.29 -11.20 4.79
C VAL A 100 -14.77 -10.89 4.61
N THR A 101 -15.48 -11.70 3.81
CA THR A 101 -16.92 -11.54 3.64
C THR A 101 -17.65 -11.69 4.98
N GLU A 102 -17.26 -12.69 5.77
CA GLU A 102 -17.82 -12.89 7.11
C GLU A 102 -17.60 -11.67 8.00
N LEU A 103 -16.36 -11.13 7.95
CA LEU A 103 -16.03 -9.95 8.75
C LEU A 103 -16.85 -8.74 8.33
N LYS A 104 -17.02 -8.53 7.04
CA LYS A 104 -17.83 -7.40 6.55
C LYS A 104 -19.27 -7.52 7.00
N GLN A 105 -19.83 -8.72 6.95
CA GLN A 105 -21.19 -8.93 7.41
C GLN A 105 -21.33 -8.66 8.89
N GLY A 106 -20.38 -9.14 9.70
CA GLY A 106 -20.38 -8.91 11.13
C GLY A 106 -20.23 -7.45 11.50
N MET A 107 -19.54 -6.68 10.67
CA MET A 107 -19.34 -5.25 10.90
C MET A 107 -20.40 -4.40 10.22
N MET A 108 -21.36 -5.03 9.54
CA MET A 108 -22.44 -4.32 8.85
C MET A 108 -21.95 -3.38 7.76
N ILE A 109 -20.88 -3.78 7.08
CA ILE A 109 -20.31 -2.99 5.99
C ILE A 109 -21.13 -3.25 4.72
N ALA A 110 -21.58 -2.18 4.08
CA ALA A 110 -22.27 -2.29 2.79
C ALA A 110 -21.26 -2.65 1.70
N GLU A 111 -21.66 -3.56 0.81
CA GLU A 111 -20.81 -3.98 -0.29
C GLU A 111 -20.85 -3.02 -1.47
#